data_2a9893b6b67e5b76fcdd67de340bb873
#
_entry.id   2a9893b6b67e5b76fcdd67de340bb873
#
_cell.length_a   1.000
_cell.length_b   1.000
_cell.length_c   1.000
_cell.angle_alpha   90.00
_cell.angle_beta   90.00
_cell.angle_gamma   90.00
#
_symmetry.space_group_name_H-M   'P 1'
#
loop_
_entity.id
_entity.type
_entity.pdbx_description
1 polymer ?
#
loop_
_entity_poly.entity_id
_entity_poly.type
_entity_poly.pdbx_seq_one_letter_code
_entity_poly.pdbx_strand_id
1 'polypeptide(L)'
;LDKKIAVIFDLDDTLYSKSEVFFKTFCQFATPSIDAESLYSTYQKRSDEAFEKFSAGEITLSQSHQERVSNTFKDVGIELSSEKIQAFIKAYQDTLNAITLSEEWIEVFQRCNKESYQIAILTNGPTNHQKNKLYQLNLSKWIPEDFWFISETIQAKKPSIQAFQHVESKISADEYFMIGDDVQTDITGAIQANWQPIQFTKYHQMDAGNLSCDEAKEPKEIFPLIQQILHR
;
A
#
# COMPACT_ATOMS: atom_id res chain seq x y z
N LEU A 1 -32.73 4.71 -10.10
CA LEU A 1 -31.72 5.42 -9.29
C LEU A 1 -30.39 4.81 -9.64
N ASP A 2 -29.44 5.62 -10.08
CA ASP A 2 -28.09 5.13 -10.35
C ASP A 2 -27.47 4.67 -9.04
N LYS A 3 -26.82 3.49 -9.03
CA LYS A 3 -26.13 2.95 -7.85
C LYS A 3 -25.03 3.91 -7.42
N LYS A 4 -24.93 4.16 -6.13
CA LYS A 4 -23.78 4.88 -5.55
C LYS A 4 -22.62 3.91 -5.40
N ILE A 5 -21.48 4.26 -5.98
CA ILE A 5 -20.28 3.43 -6.01
C ILE A 5 -19.19 4.09 -5.19
N ALA A 6 -18.53 3.31 -4.35
CA ALA A 6 -17.30 3.69 -3.65
C ALA A 6 -16.13 2.82 -4.11
N VAL A 7 -15.01 3.45 -4.46
CA VAL A 7 -13.77 2.78 -4.87
C VAL A 7 -12.67 3.15 -3.89
N ILE A 8 -12.23 2.17 -3.13
CA ILE A 8 -11.25 2.33 -2.07
C ILE A 8 -9.93 1.71 -2.52
N PHE A 9 -8.86 2.50 -2.41
CA PHE A 9 -7.52 2.09 -2.80
C PHE A 9 -6.65 1.85 -1.57
N ASP A 10 -5.86 0.78 -1.60
CA ASP A 10 -4.66 0.71 -0.78
C ASP A 10 -3.60 1.69 -1.32
N LEU A 11 -2.52 1.87 -0.58
CA LEU A 11 -1.45 2.81 -0.90
C LEU A 11 -0.16 2.11 -1.34
N ASP A 12 0.40 1.28 -0.46
CA ASP A 12 1.71 0.66 -0.62
C ASP A 12 1.66 -0.53 -1.59
N ASP A 13 2.52 -0.55 -2.63
CA ASP A 13 2.49 -1.51 -3.75
C ASP A 13 1.16 -1.54 -4.55
N THR A 14 0.34 -0.49 -4.37
CA THR A 14 -0.86 -0.25 -5.17
C THR A 14 -0.71 1.04 -5.98
N LEU A 15 -0.60 2.20 -5.33
CA LEU A 15 -0.47 3.49 -6.03
C LEU A 15 0.97 3.86 -6.39
N TYR A 16 1.94 3.22 -5.76
CA TYR A 16 3.37 3.31 -6.06
C TYR A 16 4.06 2.01 -5.67
N SER A 17 5.27 1.77 -6.17
CA SER A 17 6.05 0.55 -5.90
C SER A 17 7.05 0.74 -4.76
N LYS A 18 6.93 -0.06 -3.68
CA LYS A 18 7.93 -0.14 -2.61
C LYS A 18 9.25 -0.72 -3.12
N SER A 19 9.20 -1.68 -4.06
CA SER A 19 10.41 -2.26 -4.65
C SER A 19 11.21 -1.24 -5.43
N GLU A 20 10.57 -0.36 -6.20
CA GLU A 20 11.26 0.72 -6.90
C GLU A 20 11.95 1.70 -5.93
N VAL A 21 11.29 2.04 -4.83
CA VAL A 21 11.89 2.87 -3.78
C VAL A 21 13.11 2.18 -3.18
N PHE A 22 12.99 0.89 -2.89
CA PHE A 22 14.12 0.10 -2.38
C PHE A 22 15.28 0.05 -3.38
N PHE A 23 15.04 -0.30 -4.64
CA PHE A 23 16.09 -0.41 -5.65
C PHE A 23 16.79 0.92 -5.92
N LYS A 24 16.02 2.02 -6.04
CA LYS A 24 16.61 3.37 -6.17
C LYS A 24 17.47 3.74 -4.97
N THR A 25 17.08 3.34 -3.78
CA THR A 25 17.90 3.54 -2.57
C THR A 25 19.11 2.63 -2.58
N PHE A 26 18.93 1.34 -2.83
CA PHE A 26 19.99 0.34 -2.78
C PHE A 26 21.10 0.64 -3.80
N CYS A 27 20.78 1.14 -4.99
CA CYS A 27 21.78 1.55 -5.97
C CYS A 27 22.81 2.56 -5.45
N GLN A 28 22.49 3.33 -4.42
CA GLN A 28 23.40 4.29 -3.78
C GLN A 28 24.39 3.61 -2.82
N PHE A 29 24.09 2.37 -2.39
CA PHE A 29 24.87 1.59 -1.42
C PHE A 29 25.41 0.28 -2.00
N ALA A 30 25.09 -0.02 -3.26
CA ALA A 30 25.36 -1.30 -3.89
C ALA A 30 26.83 -1.64 -3.89
N THR A 31 27.12 -2.86 -3.44
CA THR A 31 28.36 -3.57 -3.78
C THR A 31 28.05 -4.50 -4.95
N PRO A 32 28.95 -4.66 -5.93
CA PRO A 32 28.70 -5.44 -7.15
C PRO A 32 28.35 -6.93 -6.94
N SER A 33 28.44 -7.42 -5.70
CA SER A 33 28.29 -8.84 -5.36
C SER A 33 26.92 -9.22 -4.78
N ILE A 34 25.99 -8.26 -4.64
CA ILE A 34 24.65 -8.53 -4.03
C ILE A 34 23.59 -8.50 -5.12
N ASP A 35 22.82 -9.58 -5.22
CA ASP A 35 21.60 -9.60 -6.02
C ASP A 35 20.51 -8.74 -5.36
N ALA A 36 20.10 -7.70 -6.04
CA ALA A 36 19.17 -6.71 -5.51
C ALA A 36 17.76 -7.28 -5.28
N GLU A 37 17.30 -8.20 -6.12
CA GLU A 37 15.97 -8.81 -5.99
C GLU A 37 15.89 -9.74 -4.77
N SER A 38 16.91 -10.58 -4.60
CA SER A 38 17.04 -11.44 -3.42
C SER A 38 17.14 -10.63 -2.14
N LEU A 39 17.89 -9.51 -2.16
CA LEU A 39 17.99 -8.62 -1.01
C LEU A 39 16.65 -7.93 -0.72
N TYR A 40 15.90 -7.53 -1.75
CA TYR A 40 14.58 -6.94 -1.57
C TYR A 40 13.58 -7.91 -0.92
N SER A 41 13.57 -9.16 -1.35
CA SER A 41 12.74 -10.21 -0.72
C SER A 41 13.06 -10.36 0.77
N THR A 42 14.38 -10.36 1.11
CA THR A 42 14.82 -10.37 2.51
C THR A 42 14.38 -9.11 3.25
N TYR A 43 14.49 -7.94 2.60
CA TYR A 43 14.08 -6.66 3.17
C TYR A 43 12.57 -6.60 3.45
N GLN A 44 11.73 -7.13 2.55
CA GLN A 44 10.29 -7.24 2.78
C GLN A 44 9.99 -8.06 4.04
N LYS A 45 10.53 -9.29 4.11
CA LYS A 45 10.36 -10.15 5.29
C LYS A 45 10.78 -9.45 6.58
N ARG A 46 11.95 -8.79 6.60
CA ARG A 46 12.44 -8.07 7.79
C ARG A 46 11.61 -6.82 8.11
N SER A 47 11.02 -6.20 7.07
CA SER A 47 10.11 -5.08 7.26
C SER A 47 8.81 -5.51 7.94
N ASP A 48 8.23 -6.63 7.53
CA ASP A 48 7.01 -7.18 8.13
C ASP A 48 7.24 -7.57 9.60
N GLU A 49 8.33 -8.29 9.88
CA GLU A 49 8.72 -8.67 11.26
C GLU A 49 8.91 -7.42 12.15
N ALA A 50 9.59 -6.39 11.65
CA ALA A 50 9.81 -5.15 12.39
C ALA A 50 8.52 -4.35 12.58
N PHE A 51 7.62 -4.38 11.58
CA PHE A 51 6.31 -3.74 11.67
C PHE A 51 5.38 -4.43 12.68
N GLU A 52 5.42 -5.75 12.75
CA GLU A 52 4.67 -6.52 13.77
C GLU A 52 5.11 -6.15 15.18
N LYS A 53 6.41 -6.12 15.46
CA LYS A 53 6.97 -5.69 16.76
C LYS A 53 6.58 -4.24 17.11
N PHE A 54 6.67 -3.34 16.13
CA PHE A 54 6.23 -1.96 16.32
C PHE A 54 4.73 -1.89 16.64
N SER A 55 3.90 -2.62 15.90
CA SER A 55 2.45 -2.65 16.10
C SER A 55 2.05 -3.25 17.45
N ALA A 56 2.84 -4.20 17.97
CA ALA A 56 2.69 -4.77 19.31
C ALA A 56 3.21 -3.82 20.43
N GLY A 57 3.84 -2.71 20.08
CA GLY A 57 4.44 -1.77 21.04
C GLY A 57 5.75 -2.26 21.67
N GLU A 58 6.38 -3.31 21.10
CA GLU A 58 7.63 -3.88 21.60
C GLU A 58 8.83 -2.98 21.27
N ILE A 59 8.79 -2.31 20.12
CA ILE A 59 9.84 -1.41 19.65
C ILE A 59 9.24 -0.09 19.13
N THR A 60 10.06 0.96 19.12
CA THR A 60 9.69 2.25 18.52
C THR A 60 9.77 2.18 16.97
N LEU A 61 9.11 3.11 16.28
CA LEU A 61 9.20 3.23 14.83
C LEU A 61 10.66 3.40 14.34
N SER A 62 11.46 4.19 15.08
CA SER A 62 12.90 4.35 14.76
C SER A 62 13.67 3.04 14.87
N GLN A 63 13.39 2.25 15.92
CA GLN A 63 14.01 0.92 16.08
C GLN A 63 13.56 -0.04 14.98
N SER A 64 12.28 -0.01 14.56
CA SER A 64 11.81 -0.85 13.46
C SER A 64 12.53 -0.54 12.15
N HIS A 65 12.79 0.75 11.88
CA HIS A 65 13.58 1.16 10.72
C HIS A 65 15.03 0.65 10.77
N GLN A 66 15.65 0.68 11.96
CA GLN A 66 17.02 0.20 12.15
C GLN A 66 17.09 -1.33 12.06
N GLU A 67 16.18 -2.04 12.72
CA GLU A 67 16.15 -3.50 12.72
C GLU A 67 15.95 -4.07 11.31
N ARG A 68 15.00 -3.55 10.54
CA ARG A 68 14.77 -4.07 9.18
C ARG A 68 15.99 -3.90 8.28
N VAL A 69 16.68 -2.76 8.33
CA VAL A 69 17.89 -2.53 7.52
C VAL A 69 19.04 -3.41 8.02
N SER A 70 19.34 -3.35 9.31
CA SER A 70 20.44 -4.12 9.92
C SER A 70 20.29 -5.62 9.67
N ASN A 71 19.10 -6.18 9.94
CA ASN A 71 18.84 -7.61 9.80
C ASN A 71 18.85 -8.05 8.34
N THR A 72 18.34 -7.21 7.41
CA THR A 72 18.40 -7.51 5.98
C THR A 72 19.84 -7.74 5.50
N PHE A 73 20.73 -6.80 5.82
CA PHE A 73 22.12 -6.94 5.39
C PHE A 73 22.87 -8.05 6.13
N LYS A 74 22.57 -8.27 7.41
CA LYS A 74 23.12 -9.36 8.19
C LYS A 74 22.75 -10.74 7.62
N ASP A 75 21.54 -10.93 7.13
CA ASP A 75 21.08 -12.18 6.52
C ASP A 75 21.87 -12.55 5.26
N VAL A 76 22.43 -11.57 4.56
CA VAL A 76 23.31 -11.78 3.40
C VAL A 76 24.81 -11.68 3.77
N GLY A 77 25.12 -11.79 5.06
CA GLY A 77 26.51 -11.85 5.55
C GLY A 77 27.22 -10.49 5.61
N ILE A 78 26.48 -9.38 5.58
CA ILE A 78 27.06 -8.04 5.64
C ILE A 78 26.68 -7.38 6.95
N GLU A 79 27.70 -7.00 7.73
CA GLU A 79 27.48 -6.21 8.94
C GLU A 79 27.67 -4.71 8.62
N LEU A 80 26.59 -3.96 8.71
CA LEU A 80 26.62 -2.52 8.51
C LEU A 80 26.95 -1.78 9.80
N SER A 81 27.79 -0.74 9.72
CA SER A 81 27.95 0.19 10.85
C SER A 81 26.67 1.00 11.07
N SER A 82 26.49 1.54 12.28
CA SER A 82 25.34 2.37 12.63
C SER A 82 25.18 3.57 11.68
N GLU A 83 26.30 4.18 11.26
CA GLU A 83 26.29 5.31 10.33
C GLU A 83 25.75 4.88 8.95
N LYS A 84 26.12 3.70 8.45
CA LYS A 84 25.62 3.16 7.17
C LYS A 84 24.15 2.81 7.26
N ILE A 85 23.69 2.26 8.37
CA ILE A 85 22.27 1.99 8.61
C ILE A 85 21.47 3.30 8.56
N GLN A 86 21.92 4.34 9.28
CA GLN A 86 21.27 5.65 9.27
C GLN A 86 21.29 6.30 7.89
N ALA A 87 22.40 6.19 7.17
CA ALA A 87 22.52 6.70 5.80
C ALA A 87 21.52 6.00 4.86
N PHE A 88 21.35 4.66 4.97
CA PHE A 88 20.37 3.92 4.19
C PHE A 88 18.95 4.35 4.51
N ILE A 89 18.60 4.45 5.80
CA ILE A 89 17.27 4.88 6.25
C ILE A 89 16.95 6.28 5.70
N LYS A 90 17.92 7.20 5.78
CA LYS A 90 17.77 8.55 5.24
C LYS A 90 17.57 8.54 3.72
N ALA A 91 18.39 7.82 2.97
CA ALA A 91 18.28 7.72 1.52
C ALA A 91 16.95 7.06 1.10
N TYR A 92 16.48 6.07 1.85
CA TYR A 92 15.16 5.47 1.62
C TYR A 92 14.04 6.50 1.83
N GLN A 93 14.12 7.29 2.88
CA GLN A 93 13.15 8.36 3.14
C GLN A 93 13.20 9.45 2.06
N ASP A 94 14.40 9.85 1.63
CA ASP A 94 14.57 10.84 0.56
C ASP A 94 13.97 10.31 -0.78
N THR A 95 14.15 9.02 -1.08
CA THR A 95 13.54 8.38 -2.25
C THR A 95 12.02 8.30 -2.12
N LEU A 96 11.52 7.99 -0.92
CA LEU A 96 10.09 7.95 -0.64
C LEU A 96 9.43 9.35 -0.78
N ASN A 97 10.17 10.40 -0.42
CA ASN A 97 9.71 11.79 -0.58
C ASN A 97 9.74 12.27 -2.05
N ALA A 98 10.21 11.44 -2.98
CA ALA A 98 10.23 11.71 -4.41
C ALA A 98 9.29 10.80 -5.23
N ILE A 99 8.43 10.01 -4.59
CA ILE A 99 7.43 9.19 -5.29
C ILE A 99 6.40 10.09 -5.98
N THR A 100 5.92 9.63 -7.13
CA THR A 100 4.91 10.34 -7.91
C THR A 100 3.79 9.40 -8.33
N LEU A 101 2.59 9.91 -8.40
CA LEU A 101 1.46 9.17 -8.94
C LEU A 101 1.62 9.06 -10.46
N SER A 102 1.45 7.85 -11.03
CA SER A 102 1.53 7.66 -12.47
C SER A 102 0.35 8.30 -13.21
N GLU A 103 0.56 8.66 -14.47
CA GLU A 103 -0.51 9.22 -15.34
C GLU A 103 -1.69 8.24 -15.45
N GLU A 104 -1.42 6.94 -15.47
CA GLU A 104 -2.46 5.91 -15.53
C GLU A 104 -3.36 5.93 -14.29
N TRP A 105 -2.82 6.11 -13.08
CA TRP A 105 -3.62 6.28 -11.87
C TRP A 105 -4.41 7.59 -11.87
N ILE A 106 -3.82 8.66 -12.39
CA ILE A 106 -4.52 9.94 -12.58
C ILE A 106 -5.75 9.74 -13.49
N GLU A 107 -5.62 8.99 -14.58
CA GLU A 107 -6.74 8.67 -15.47
C GLU A 107 -7.84 7.85 -14.77
N VAL A 108 -7.45 6.88 -13.91
CA VAL A 108 -8.42 6.12 -13.10
C VAL A 108 -9.22 7.04 -12.20
N PHE A 109 -8.56 7.94 -11.47
CA PHE A 109 -9.24 8.90 -10.58
C PHE A 109 -10.12 9.88 -11.35
N GLN A 110 -9.67 10.35 -12.52
CA GLN A 110 -10.49 11.20 -13.39
C GLN A 110 -11.77 10.49 -13.85
N ARG A 111 -11.67 9.22 -14.23
CA ARG A 111 -12.82 8.41 -14.65
C ARG A 111 -13.79 8.19 -13.49
N CYS A 112 -13.29 7.79 -12.31
CA CYS A 112 -14.13 7.64 -11.12
C CYS A 112 -14.88 8.95 -10.79
N ASN A 113 -14.19 10.08 -10.82
CA ASN A 113 -14.83 11.38 -10.57
C ASN A 113 -15.87 11.75 -11.64
N LYS A 114 -15.60 11.44 -12.91
CA LYS A 114 -16.55 11.67 -14.01
C LYS A 114 -17.85 10.88 -13.85
N GLU A 115 -17.75 9.65 -13.36
CA GLU A 115 -18.90 8.78 -13.08
C GLU A 115 -19.50 9.04 -11.68
N SER A 116 -19.02 10.08 -10.98
CA SER A 116 -19.47 10.43 -9.62
C SER A 116 -19.25 9.31 -8.59
N TYR A 117 -18.24 8.44 -8.80
CA TYR A 117 -17.84 7.45 -7.81
C TYR A 117 -17.11 8.13 -6.66
N GLN A 118 -17.43 7.74 -5.43
CA GLN A 118 -16.69 8.20 -4.26
C GLN A 118 -15.36 7.43 -4.19
N ILE A 119 -14.26 8.16 -4.13
CA ILE A 119 -12.92 7.54 -4.00
C ILE A 119 -12.32 7.82 -2.63
N ALA A 120 -11.61 6.83 -2.07
CA ALA A 120 -10.98 6.90 -0.76
C ALA A 120 -9.70 6.07 -0.69
N ILE A 121 -8.93 6.29 0.36
CA ILE A 121 -7.76 5.47 0.73
C ILE A 121 -8.06 4.71 2.00
N LEU A 122 -7.71 3.42 2.04
CA LEU A 122 -7.67 2.61 3.25
C LEU A 122 -6.32 1.90 3.35
N THR A 123 -5.44 2.38 4.24
CA THR A 123 -4.06 1.92 4.34
C THR A 123 -3.64 1.59 5.76
N ASN A 124 -2.82 0.53 5.92
CA ASN A 124 -2.24 0.17 7.20
C ASN A 124 -0.92 0.91 7.42
N GLY A 125 -0.72 1.45 8.61
CA GLY A 125 0.54 2.07 9.01
C GLY A 125 0.41 3.25 9.97
N PRO A 126 1.57 3.82 10.37
CA PRO A 126 1.62 5.02 11.20
C PRO A 126 1.08 6.24 10.47
N THR A 127 0.28 7.04 11.15
CA THR A 127 -0.45 8.19 10.57
C THR A 127 0.47 9.15 9.82
N ASN A 128 1.53 9.62 10.46
CA ASN A 128 2.43 10.59 9.84
C ASN A 128 3.18 10.00 8.64
N HIS A 129 3.55 8.71 8.71
CA HIS A 129 4.26 8.04 7.64
C HIS A 129 3.37 7.88 6.40
N GLN A 130 2.13 7.43 6.58
CA GLN A 130 1.18 7.29 5.47
C GLN A 130 0.76 8.66 4.91
N LYS A 131 0.47 9.65 5.77
CA LYS A 131 0.14 11.02 5.32
C LYS A 131 1.24 11.63 4.45
N ASN A 132 2.50 11.47 4.83
CA ASN A 132 3.61 11.98 4.03
C ASN A 132 3.59 11.41 2.59
N LYS A 133 3.34 10.11 2.41
CA LYS A 133 3.22 9.49 1.11
C LYS A 133 2.02 10.01 0.32
N LEU A 134 0.85 10.14 0.98
CA LEU A 134 -0.36 10.67 0.37
C LEU A 134 -0.15 12.10 -0.15
N TYR A 135 0.56 12.94 0.62
CA TYR A 135 0.93 14.29 0.18
C TYR A 135 1.96 14.26 -0.96
N GLN A 136 2.98 13.40 -0.92
CA GLN A 136 3.96 13.27 -2.01
C GLN A 136 3.31 12.84 -3.33
N LEU A 137 2.33 11.95 -3.29
CA LEU A 137 1.53 11.54 -4.43
C LEU A 137 0.48 12.59 -4.86
N ASN A 138 0.41 13.75 -4.18
CA ASN A 138 -0.60 14.79 -4.41
C ASN A 138 -2.05 14.27 -4.40
N LEU A 139 -2.35 13.29 -3.54
CA LEU A 139 -3.66 12.66 -3.53
C LEU A 139 -4.78 13.58 -3.04
N SER A 140 -4.49 14.63 -2.27
CA SER A 140 -5.47 15.64 -1.85
C SER A 140 -6.14 16.35 -3.04
N LYS A 141 -5.52 16.32 -4.23
CA LYS A 141 -6.12 16.82 -5.47
C LYS A 141 -7.32 15.99 -5.92
N TRP A 142 -7.34 14.71 -5.60
CA TRP A 142 -8.30 13.73 -6.08
C TRP A 142 -9.23 13.22 -4.98
N ILE A 143 -8.68 13.04 -3.79
CA ILE A 143 -9.33 12.41 -2.64
C ILE A 143 -9.21 13.36 -1.45
N PRO A 144 -10.33 13.94 -0.94
CA PRO A 144 -10.31 14.75 0.26
C PRO A 144 -9.66 14.02 1.45
N GLU A 145 -8.93 14.75 2.30
CA GLU A 145 -8.22 14.14 3.44
C GLU A 145 -9.15 13.42 4.43
N ASP A 146 -10.41 13.84 4.52
CA ASP A 146 -11.44 13.18 5.32
C ASP A 146 -11.73 11.73 4.86
N PHE A 147 -11.32 11.38 3.65
CA PHE A 147 -11.42 10.03 3.08
C PHE A 147 -10.07 9.30 3.02
N TRP A 148 -9.11 9.73 3.83
CA TRP A 148 -7.85 9.02 4.06
C TRP A 148 -7.94 8.21 5.35
N PHE A 149 -8.34 6.96 5.24
CA PHE A 149 -8.49 6.05 6.36
C PHE A 149 -7.15 5.36 6.63
N ILE A 150 -6.45 5.81 7.65
CA ILE A 150 -5.15 5.26 8.07
C ILE A 150 -5.35 4.46 9.35
N SER A 151 -4.88 3.22 9.40
CA SER A 151 -5.18 2.26 10.46
C SER A 151 -4.88 2.78 11.87
N GLU A 152 -3.79 3.52 12.07
CA GLU A 152 -3.47 4.14 13.37
C GLU A 152 -4.48 5.24 13.74
N THR A 153 -4.92 6.05 12.77
CA THR A 153 -5.90 7.13 13.00
C THR A 153 -7.28 6.56 13.34
N ILE A 154 -7.72 5.54 12.59
CA ILE A 154 -9.05 4.93 12.77
C ILE A 154 -9.06 3.83 13.83
N GLN A 155 -7.90 3.49 14.41
CA GLN A 155 -7.69 2.44 15.40
C GLN A 155 -8.21 1.06 14.96
N ALA A 156 -8.14 0.80 13.66
CA ALA A 156 -8.52 -0.47 13.05
C ALA A 156 -7.66 -0.73 11.81
N LYS A 157 -7.08 -1.92 11.70
CA LYS A 157 -6.21 -2.30 10.57
C LYS A 157 -6.89 -3.35 9.70
N LYS A 158 -6.68 -3.29 8.39
CA LYS A 158 -7.02 -4.40 7.49
C LYS A 158 -6.27 -5.67 7.94
N PRO A 159 -6.89 -6.87 7.91
CA PRO A 159 -8.20 -7.20 7.33
C PRO A 159 -9.38 -7.10 8.31
N SER A 160 -9.23 -6.45 9.49
CA SER A 160 -10.33 -6.40 10.45
C SER A 160 -11.58 -5.75 9.85
N ILE A 161 -12.75 -6.35 10.08
CA ILE A 161 -14.02 -5.83 9.59
C ILE A 161 -14.27 -4.39 10.06
N GLN A 162 -13.76 -4.00 11.23
CA GLN A 162 -13.89 -2.65 11.79
C GLN A 162 -13.24 -1.59 10.89
N ALA A 163 -12.14 -1.91 10.18
CA ALA A 163 -11.51 -0.98 9.26
C ALA A 163 -12.45 -0.65 8.08
N PHE A 164 -13.11 -1.65 7.52
CA PHE A 164 -14.06 -1.51 6.43
C PHE A 164 -15.35 -0.83 6.88
N GLN A 165 -15.90 -1.22 8.02
CA GLN A 165 -17.06 -0.57 8.63
C GLN A 165 -16.82 0.90 8.96
N HIS A 166 -15.59 1.26 9.32
CA HIS A 166 -15.24 2.68 9.52
C HIS A 166 -15.39 3.46 8.21
N VAL A 167 -14.95 2.92 7.09
CA VAL A 167 -15.17 3.54 5.76
C VAL A 167 -16.67 3.67 5.46
N GLU A 168 -17.44 2.61 5.65
CA GLU A 168 -18.91 2.62 5.43
C GLU A 168 -19.61 3.67 6.29
N SER A 169 -19.11 3.92 7.50
CA SER A 169 -19.67 4.95 8.39
C SER A 169 -19.49 6.39 7.86
N LYS A 170 -18.54 6.59 6.95
CA LYS A 170 -18.17 7.89 6.35
C LYS A 170 -18.62 8.04 4.90
N ILE A 171 -18.67 6.93 4.17
CA ILE A 171 -19.04 6.90 2.75
C ILE A 171 -20.26 5.99 2.63
N SER A 172 -21.39 6.56 2.20
CA SER A 172 -22.62 5.79 1.95
C SER A 172 -22.67 5.43 0.47
N ALA A 173 -22.49 4.15 0.16
CA ALA A 173 -22.57 3.58 -1.18
C ALA A 173 -23.42 2.32 -1.21
N ASP A 174 -23.90 1.94 -2.39
CA ASP A 174 -24.62 0.69 -2.64
C ASP A 174 -23.65 -0.45 -2.95
N GLU A 175 -22.48 -0.13 -3.54
CA GLU A 175 -21.40 -1.07 -3.86
C GLU A 175 -20.05 -0.46 -3.48
N TYR A 176 -19.21 -1.28 -2.86
CA TYR A 176 -17.84 -0.91 -2.47
C TYR A 176 -16.83 -1.80 -3.18
N PHE A 177 -15.78 -1.17 -3.70
CA PHE A 177 -14.64 -1.86 -4.31
C PHE A 177 -13.39 -1.62 -3.49
N MET A 178 -12.61 -2.67 -3.23
CA MET A 178 -11.28 -2.57 -2.66
C MET A 178 -10.24 -2.92 -3.71
N ILE A 179 -9.36 -1.96 -4.00
CA ILE A 179 -8.23 -2.13 -4.91
C ILE A 179 -6.97 -2.19 -4.08
N GLY A 180 -6.28 -3.32 -4.06
CA GLY A 180 -5.06 -3.50 -3.27
C GLY A 180 -4.24 -4.70 -3.73
N ASP A 181 -2.99 -4.79 -3.29
CA ASP A 181 -2.06 -5.85 -3.67
C ASP A 181 -2.08 -7.05 -2.71
N ASP A 182 -2.33 -6.79 -1.43
CA ASP A 182 -2.16 -7.75 -0.35
C ASP A 182 -3.40 -8.64 -0.18
N VAL A 183 -3.22 -9.93 -0.50
CA VAL A 183 -4.30 -10.93 -0.40
C VAL A 183 -4.79 -11.10 1.04
N GLN A 184 -3.91 -11.00 2.04
CA GLN A 184 -4.27 -11.26 3.43
C GLN A 184 -5.00 -10.07 4.06
N THR A 185 -4.68 -8.86 3.67
CA THR A 185 -5.25 -7.65 4.26
C THR A 185 -6.34 -7.03 3.40
N ASP A 186 -6.09 -6.80 2.11
CA ASP A 186 -7.01 -6.10 1.23
C ASP A 186 -8.12 -7.01 0.73
N ILE A 187 -7.74 -8.13 0.09
CA ILE A 187 -8.67 -9.02 -0.57
C ILE A 187 -9.51 -9.79 0.45
N THR A 188 -8.86 -10.40 1.43
CA THR A 188 -9.56 -11.12 2.51
C THR A 188 -10.48 -10.19 3.30
N GLY A 189 -10.00 -8.98 3.63
CA GLY A 189 -10.80 -8.01 4.36
C GLY A 189 -12.00 -7.52 3.56
N ALA A 190 -11.84 -7.25 2.27
CA ALA A 190 -12.92 -6.86 1.37
C ALA A 190 -14.00 -7.95 1.26
N ILE A 191 -13.60 -9.22 1.07
CA ILE A 191 -14.53 -10.36 1.04
C ILE A 191 -15.32 -10.45 2.35
N GLN A 192 -14.65 -10.33 3.50
CA GLN A 192 -15.31 -10.37 4.81
C GLN A 192 -16.29 -9.21 5.02
N ALA A 193 -16.04 -8.07 4.41
CA ALA A 193 -16.89 -6.89 4.43
C ALA A 193 -18.01 -6.92 3.37
N ASN A 194 -18.11 -7.97 2.56
CA ASN A 194 -18.98 -8.07 1.39
C ASN A 194 -18.71 -6.95 0.34
N TRP A 195 -17.49 -6.49 0.24
CA TRP A 195 -17.02 -5.59 -0.82
C TRP A 195 -16.52 -6.39 -2.03
N GLN A 196 -16.43 -5.74 -3.17
CA GLN A 196 -15.87 -6.32 -4.40
C GLN A 196 -14.35 -6.13 -4.41
N PRO A 197 -13.54 -7.20 -4.25
CA PRO A 197 -12.10 -7.08 -4.28
C PRO A 197 -11.58 -7.09 -5.72
N ILE A 198 -10.61 -6.22 -6.01
CA ILE A 198 -9.77 -6.28 -7.21
C ILE A 198 -8.32 -6.32 -6.74
N GLN A 199 -7.65 -7.44 -6.98
CA GLN A 199 -6.24 -7.58 -6.65
C GLN A 199 -5.39 -6.87 -7.69
N PHE A 200 -4.52 -5.95 -7.24
CA PHE A 200 -3.58 -5.25 -8.11
C PHE A 200 -2.19 -5.89 -8.01
N THR A 201 -1.73 -6.54 -9.09
CA THR A 201 -0.54 -7.41 -9.07
C THR A 201 0.67 -6.85 -9.83
N LYS A 202 0.66 -5.55 -10.18
CA LYS A 202 1.76 -4.93 -10.93
C LYS A 202 3.08 -4.91 -10.15
N TYR A 203 3.03 -4.54 -8.88
CA TYR A 203 4.22 -4.31 -8.06
C TYR A 203 4.52 -5.45 -7.09
N HIS A 204 3.50 -6.13 -6.64
CA HIS A 204 3.59 -7.24 -5.72
C HIS A 204 2.61 -8.33 -6.13
N GLN A 205 3.13 -9.55 -6.33
CA GLN A 205 2.31 -10.69 -6.75
C GLN A 205 2.15 -11.65 -5.57
N MET A 206 0.94 -11.75 -5.07
CA MET A 206 0.53 -12.77 -4.11
C MET A 206 -0.50 -13.68 -4.76
N ASP A 207 -0.37 -14.99 -4.53
CA ASP A 207 -1.37 -15.95 -4.99
C ASP A 207 -2.63 -15.85 -4.13
N ALA A 208 -3.73 -15.44 -4.73
CA ALA A 208 -5.04 -15.39 -4.07
C ALA A 208 -5.63 -16.80 -3.83
N GLY A 209 -5.06 -17.84 -4.43
CA GLY A 209 -5.50 -19.21 -4.27
C GLY A 209 -6.96 -19.39 -4.71
N ASN A 210 -7.81 -19.83 -3.77
CA ASN A 210 -9.23 -20.06 -4.04
C ASN A 210 -10.13 -18.84 -3.72
N LEU A 211 -9.56 -17.68 -3.41
CA LEU A 211 -10.37 -16.48 -3.14
C LEU A 211 -11.01 -15.96 -4.43
N SER A 212 -12.28 -15.58 -4.34
CA SER A 212 -12.98 -14.97 -5.47
C SER A 212 -12.65 -13.49 -5.54
N CYS A 213 -11.70 -13.13 -6.42
CA CYS A 213 -11.37 -11.74 -6.74
C CYS A 213 -11.03 -11.60 -8.21
N ASP A 214 -11.27 -10.43 -8.76
CA ASP A 214 -10.76 -10.06 -10.07
C ASP A 214 -9.32 -9.55 -9.93
N GLU A 215 -8.49 -9.70 -10.99
CA GLU A 215 -7.08 -9.29 -10.98
C GLU A 215 -6.86 -8.18 -12.03
N ALA A 216 -6.08 -7.17 -11.66
CA ALA A 216 -5.58 -6.12 -12.53
C ALA A 216 -4.05 -6.03 -12.44
N LYS A 217 -3.39 -5.97 -13.59
CA LYS A 217 -1.92 -5.83 -13.72
C LYS A 217 -1.51 -4.40 -14.04
N GLU A 218 -2.44 -3.61 -14.55
CA GLU A 218 -2.20 -2.22 -14.92
C GLU A 218 -3.34 -1.34 -14.42
N PRO A 219 -3.07 -0.07 -14.01
CA PRO A 219 -4.12 0.82 -13.53
C PRO A 219 -5.28 1.01 -14.51
N LYS A 220 -4.99 1.04 -15.81
CA LYS A 220 -6.00 1.18 -16.88
C LYS A 220 -7.06 0.08 -16.90
N GLU A 221 -6.80 -1.08 -16.30
CA GLU A 221 -7.71 -2.23 -16.22
C GLU A 221 -8.75 -2.07 -15.12
N ILE A 222 -8.48 -1.24 -14.10
CA ILE A 222 -9.32 -1.08 -12.91
C ILE A 222 -10.73 -0.61 -13.27
N PHE A 223 -10.84 0.47 -14.03
CA PHE A 223 -12.15 1.03 -14.36
C PHE A 223 -12.99 0.08 -15.23
N PRO A 224 -12.47 -0.56 -16.30
CA PRO A 224 -13.18 -1.61 -17.04
C PRO A 224 -13.64 -2.78 -16.16
N LEU A 225 -12.82 -3.24 -15.21
CA LEU A 225 -13.20 -4.31 -14.28
C LEU A 225 -14.37 -3.90 -13.37
N ILE A 226 -14.33 -2.69 -12.80
CA ILE A 226 -15.44 -2.15 -12.02
C ILE A 226 -16.74 -2.18 -12.85
N GLN A 227 -16.70 -1.67 -14.09
CA GLN A 227 -17.86 -1.69 -14.98
C GLN A 227 -18.35 -3.11 -15.25
N GLN A 228 -17.45 -4.04 -15.53
CA GLN A 228 -17.80 -5.45 -15.76
C GLN A 228 -18.47 -6.10 -14.54
N ILE A 229 -17.96 -5.82 -13.32
CA ILE A 229 -18.53 -6.36 -12.08
C ILE A 229 -19.93 -5.79 -11.83
N LEU A 230 -20.13 -4.49 -12.05
CA LEU A 230 -21.43 -3.83 -11.86
C LEU A 230 -22.51 -4.33 -12.82
N HIS A 231 -22.14 -4.98 -13.92
CA HIS A 231 -23.04 -5.53 -14.92
C HIS A 231 -23.21 -7.07 -14.83
N ARG A 232 -22.58 -7.74 -13.85
CA ARG A 232 -22.80 -9.16 -13.53
C ARG A 232 -24.10 -9.34 -12.74
#